data_4be8788d4ea94aee40bca0da034dcc96
#
_entry.id   4be8788d4ea94aee40bca0da034dcc96
#
_cell.length_a   1.000
_cell.length_b   1.000
_cell.length_c   1.000
_cell.angle_alpha   90.00
_cell.angle_beta   90.00
_cell.angle_gamma   90.00
#
_symmetry.space_group_name_H-M   'P 1'
#
loop_
_entity.id
_entity.type
_entity.pdbx_description
1 polymer ?
#
loop_
_entity_poly.entity_id
_entity_poly.type
_entity_poly.pdbx_seq_one_letter_code
_entity_poly.pdbx_strand_id
1 'polypeptide(L)'
;MMKRVVKYGIVVLLVMLGMASNSCIDDEPYSNDVYGNFDALWKIIDEHYCFFEYKDVDWQAVGKEYRAKLHKDMSSTELFDVCADMLKELKDGHTNLVSGWDVSRYWIWEQYPVNYDERIIDQNYLAFDYKKTCGVKYGVLTNNYGYMHYGDFSVGIGEGNLDAIMSVLASCDG
;
A
#
# COMPACT_ATOMS: atom_id res chain seq x y z
N MET A 1 -34.68 -6.92 -45.58
CA MET A 1 -35.13 -6.11 -44.41
C MET A 1 -34.39 -6.47 -43.14
N MET A 2 -34.26 -7.71 -42.78
CA MET A 2 -33.58 -8.23 -41.57
C MET A 2 -32.11 -7.77 -41.37
N LYS A 3 -31.28 -7.77 -42.44
CA LYS A 3 -29.85 -7.32 -42.37
C LYS A 3 -29.66 -5.84 -42.00
N ARG A 4 -30.61 -4.96 -42.29
CA ARG A 4 -30.57 -3.55 -41.91
C ARG A 4 -30.93 -3.36 -40.44
N VAL A 5 -31.92 -4.09 -39.92
CA VAL A 5 -32.32 -4.02 -38.50
C VAL A 5 -31.20 -4.49 -37.59
N VAL A 6 -30.52 -5.59 -37.94
CA VAL A 6 -29.34 -6.08 -37.18
C VAL A 6 -28.19 -5.05 -37.18
N LYS A 7 -27.95 -4.40 -38.33
CA LYS A 7 -26.87 -3.40 -38.42
C LYS A 7 -27.14 -2.16 -37.52
N TYR A 8 -28.39 -1.68 -37.50
CA TYR A 8 -28.78 -0.56 -36.62
C TYR A 8 -28.79 -0.98 -35.13
N GLY A 9 -29.20 -2.22 -34.82
CA GLY A 9 -29.17 -2.77 -33.48
C GLY A 9 -27.73 -2.84 -32.91
N ILE A 10 -26.76 -3.26 -33.72
CA ILE A 10 -25.34 -3.30 -33.33
C ILE A 10 -24.77 -1.88 -33.09
N VAL A 11 -25.13 -0.93 -33.96
CA VAL A 11 -24.68 0.48 -33.83
C VAL A 11 -25.23 1.11 -32.53
N VAL A 12 -26.52 0.89 -32.22
CA VAL A 12 -27.14 1.38 -31.00
C VAL A 12 -26.50 0.73 -29.75
N LEU A 13 -26.22 -0.57 -29.80
CA LEU A 13 -25.54 -1.27 -28.71
C LEU A 13 -24.13 -0.73 -28.48
N LEU A 14 -23.37 -0.46 -29.53
CA LEU A 14 -22.02 0.14 -29.44
C LEU A 14 -22.05 1.57 -28.89
N VAL A 15 -23.06 2.35 -29.24
CA VAL A 15 -23.24 3.71 -28.71
C VAL A 15 -23.62 3.66 -27.21
N MET A 16 -24.50 2.71 -26.82
CA MET A 16 -24.85 2.52 -25.41
C MET A 16 -23.65 2.01 -24.57
N LEU A 17 -22.82 1.11 -25.11
CA LEU A 17 -21.59 0.68 -24.44
C LEU A 17 -20.58 1.83 -24.29
N GLY A 18 -20.47 2.72 -25.27
CA GLY A 18 -19.60 3.90 -25.21
C GLY A 18 -20.04 4.95 -24.20
N MET A 19 -21.33 5.00 -23.84
CA MET A 19 -21.83 5.91 -22.81
C MET A 19 -21.66 5.37 -21.38
N ALA A 20 -21.45 4.06 -21.22
CA ALA A 20 -21.24 3.44 -19.90
C ALA A 20 -19.80 3.56 -19.38
N SER A 21 -18.88 4.08 -20.19
CA SER A 21 -17.47 4.25 -19.81
C SER A 21 -17.11 5.66 -19.31
N ASN A 22 -18.09 6.53 -19.09
CA ASN A 22 -17.86 7.73 -18.29
C ASN A 22 -17.77 7.32 -16.81
N SER A 23 -16.64 6.77 -16.42
CA SER A 23 -16.18 6.84 -15.04
C SER A 23 -15.93 8.33 -14.77
N CYS A 24 -16.92 9.01 -14.21
CA CYS A 24 -16.72 10.32 -13.62
C CYS A 24 -15.76 10.12 -12.43
N ILE A 25 -14.47 10.30 -12.68
CA ILE A 25 -13.62 10.85 -11.65
C ILE A 25 -14.08 12.29 -11.57
N ASP A 26 -14.87 12.63 -10.56
CA ASP A 26 -15.11 14.02 -10.21
C ASP A 26 -13.76 14.54 -9.71
N ASP A 27 -12.96 15.08 -10.64
CA ASP A 27 -11.83 15.91 -10.30
C ASP A 27 -12.38 17.15 -9.59
N GLU A 28 -12.38 17.13 -8.27
CA GLU A 28 -12.65 18.35 -7.51
C GLU A 28 -11.62 19.40 -7.96
N PRO A 29 -12.06 20.60 -8.39
CA PRO A 29 -11.18 21.59 -8.96
C PRO A 29 -10.36 22.29 -7.88
N TYR A 30 -9.36 21.60 -7.35
CA TYR A 30 -8.36 22.27 -6.52
C TYR A 30 -7.42 23.08 -7.40
N SER A 31 -7.13 24.32 -6.96
CA SER A 31 -6.11 25.11 -7.61
C SER A 31 -4.75 24.42 -7.44
N ASN A 32 -3.95 24.42 -8.51
CA ASN A 32 -2.58 23.89 -8.44
C ASN A 32 -1.63 24.95 -7.83
N ASP A 33 -1.86 25.25 -6.56
CA ASP A 33 -1.06 26.13 -5.74
C ASP A 33 -0.87 25.54 -4.33
N VAL A 34 -0.16 26.25 -3.45
CA VAL A 34 0.16 25.80 -2.09
C VAL A 34 -1.12 25.42 -1.31
N TYR A 35 -2.14 26.24 -1.38
CA TYR A 35 -3.37 26.05 -0.61
C TYR A 35 -4.23 24.93 -1.21
N GLY A 36 -4.39 24.92 -2.53
CA GLY A 36 -5.21 23.91 -3.21
C GLY A 36 -4.61 22.52 -3.07
N ASN A 37 -3.30 22.38 -3.20
CA ASN A 37 -2.63 21.09 -3.01
C ASN A 37 -2.75 20.59 -1.57
N PHE A 38 -2.63 21.47 -0.58
CA PHE A 38 -2.85 21.13 0.81
C PHE A 38 -4.30 20.71 1.08
N ASP A 39 -5.26 21.52 0.64
CA ASP A 39 -6.69 21.29 0.84
C ASP A 39 -7.13 19.98 0.17
N ALA A 40 -6.59 19.64 -1.01
CA ALA A 40 -6.82 18.38 -1.68
C ALA A 40 -6.31 17.18 -0.85
N LEU A 41 -5.07 17.24 -0.37
CA LEU A 41 -4.52 16.17 0.49
C LEU A 41 -5.35 16.01 1.77
N TRP A 42 -5.65 17.11 2.45
CA TRP A 42 -6.43 17.08 3.69
C TRP A 42 -7.80 16.41 3.47
N LYS A 43 -8.48 16.77 2.37
CA LYS A 43 -9.79 16.23 2.02
C LYS A 43 -9.73 14.75 1.64
N ILE A 44 -8.73 14.32 0.88
CA ILE A 44 -8.53 12.90 0.55
C ILE A 44 -8.44 12.06 1.84
N ILE A 45 -7.70 12.54 2.83
CA ILE A 45 -7.60 11.85 4.12
C ILE A 45 -8.93 11.92 4.87
N ASP A 46 -9.59 13.07 4.93
CA ASP A 46 -10.88 13.25 5.62
C ASP A 46 -11.93 12.26 5.11
N GLU A 47 -11.97 12.03 3.80
CA GLU A 47 -12.99 11.19 3.16
C GLU A 47 -12.64 9.71 3.09
N HIS A 48 -11.35 9.37 3.08
CA HIS A 48 -10.93 7.98 2.78
C HIS A 48 -10.17 7.30 3.91
N TYR A 49 -9.72 8.02 4.94
CA TYR A 49 -9.03 7.38 6.05
C TYR A 49 -10.01 6.65 6.96
N CYS A 50 -9.93 5.32 6.99
CA CYS A 50 -10.93 4.46 7.62
C CYS A 50 -10.74 4.27 9.14
N PHE A 51 -9.67 4.80 9.75
CA PHE A 51 -9.33 4.52 11.15
C PHE A 51 -9.58 5.69 12.10
N PHE A 52 -10.25 6.76 11.70
CA PHE A 52 -10.55 7.89 12.58
C PHE A 52 -11.28 7.48 13.85
N GLU A 53 -12.23 6.52 13.76
CA GLU A 53 -12.96 6.01 14.92
C GLU A 53 -12.07 5.30 15.96
N TYR A 54 -10.89 4.83 15.55
CA TYR A 54 -9.92 4.12 16.41
C TYR A 54 -8.74 5.00 16.83
N LYS A 55 -8.67 6.22 16.28
CA LYS A 55 -7.62 7.19 16.57
C LYS A 55 -8.21 8.35 17.32
N ASP A 56 -7.57 8.80 18.39
CA ASP A 56 -7.93 10.02 19.10
C ASP A 56 -7.34 11.24 18.38
N VAL A 57 -7.82 11.50 17.15
CA VAL A 57 -7.35 12.59 16.28
C VAL A 57 -8.53 13.42 15.81
N ASP A 58 -8.56 14.69 16.22
CA ASP A 58 -9.46 15.70 15.64
C ASP A 58 -8.88 16.21 14.32
N TRP A 59 -9.22 15.53 13.20
CA TRP A 59 -8.69 15.86 11.88
C TRP A 59 -9.07 17.27 11.41
N GLN A 60 -10.21 17.80 11.85
CA GLN A 60 -10.63 19.17 11.54
C GLN A 60 -9.71 20.19 12.24
N ALA A 61 -9.37 19.94 13.50
CA ALA A 61 -8.44 20.78 14.24
C ALA A 61 -7.03 20.70 13.65
N VAL A 62 -6.56 19.49 13.28
CA VAL A 62 -5.28 19.26 12.61
C VAL A 62 -5.22 20.04 11.28
N GLY A 63 -6.23 19.91 10.43
CA GLY A 63 -6.29 20.64 9.16
C GLY A 63 -6.20 22.16 9.35
N LYS A 64 -6.92 22.70 10.33
CA LYS A 64 -6.88 24.13 10.64
C LYS A 64 -5.51 24.59 11.12
N GLU A 65 -4.86 23.80 11.99
CA GLU A 65 -3.53 24.11 12.52
C GLU A 65 -2.49 24.13 11.40
N TYR A 66 -2.44 23.08 10.59
CA TYR A 66 -1.41 22.95 9.55
C TYR A 66 -1.67 23.90 8.38
N ARG A 67 -2.91 24.19 8.04
CA ARG A 67 -3.26 25.20 7.03
C ARG A 67 -2.80 26.60 7.43
N ALA A 68 -2.77 26.93 8.71
CA ALA A 68 -2.26 28.20 9.22
C ALA A 68 -0.74 28.38 9.08
N LYS A 69 0.00 27.29 8.81
CA LYS A 69 1.46 27.31 8.56
C LYS A 69 1.78 27.63 7.10
N LEU A 70 0.78 27.64 6.20
CA LEU A 70 0.98 27.88 4.78
C LEU A 70 1.16 29.37 4.45
N HIS A 71 1.99 29.62 3.45
CA HIS A 71 2.08 30.93 2.80
C HIS A 71 2.30 30.75 1.28
N LYS A 72 1.87 31.72 0.49
CA LYS A 72 1.80 31.63 -0.97
C LYS A 72 3.14 31.38 -1.68
N ASP A 73 4.24 31.76 -1.04
CA ASP A 73 5.58 31.72 -1.63
C ASP A 73 6.36 30.47 -1.17
N MET A 74 5.67 29.46 -0.58
CA MET A 74 6.30 28.19 -0.21
C MET A 74 6.79 27.44 -1.44
N SER A 75 8.00 26.88 -1.32
CA SER A 75 8.51 25.91 -2.27
C SER A 75 7.75 24.58 -2.15
N SER A 76 7.87 23.72 -3.16
CA SER A 76 7.28 22.38 -3.13
C SER A 76 7.84 21.53 -1.98
N THR A 77 9.11 21.73 -1.59
CA THR A 77 9.73 21.03 -0.46
C THR A 77 9.12 21.47 0.87
N GLU A 78 8.98 22.78 1.09
CA GLU A 78 8.36 23.30 2.31
C GLU A 78 6.89 22.86 2.43
N LEU A 79 6.14 22.87 1.32
CA LEU A 79 4.77 22.34 1.31
C LEU A 79 4.74 20.84 1.64
N PHE A 80 5.67 20.07 1.06
CA PHE A 80 5.78 18.64 1.35
C PHE A 80 6.02 18.40 2.83
N ASP A 81 6.93 19.16 3.46
CA ASP A 81 7.25 19.02 4.88
C ASP A 81 6.03 19.31 5.78
N VAL A 82 5.28 20.38 5.48
CA VAL A 82 4.05 20.72 6.20
C VAL A 82 3.00 19.62 6.04
N CYS A 83 2.80 19.10 4.84
CA CYS A 83 1.87 18.02 4.54
C CYS A 83 2.31 16.71 5.22
N ALA A 84 3.59 16.39 5.18
CA ALA A 84 4.15 15.21 5.83
C ALA A 84 3.99 15.26 7.35
N ASP A 85 4.21 16.41 7.96
CA ASP A 85 4.00 16.61 9.40
C ASP A 85 2.53 16.52 9.78
N MET A 86 1.61 17.04 8.94
CA MET A 86 0.18 16.85 9.13
C MET A 86 -0.21 15.36 9.12
N LEU A 87 0.32 14.56 8.20
CA LEU A 87 0.04 13.12 8.14
C LEU A 87 0.58 12.35 9.35
N LYS A 88 1.66 12.81 9.99
CA LYS A 88 2.22 12.18 11.20
C LYS A 88 1.25 12.22 12.38
N GLU A 89 0.30 13.19 12.41
CA GLU A 89 -0.73 13.25 13.46
C GLU A 89 -1.65 12.01 13.45
N LEU A 90 -1.77 11.33 12.30
CA LEU A 90 -2.50 10.07 12.20
C LEU A 90 -1.80 8.93 12.95
N LYS A 91 -0.50 9.04 13.24
CA LYS A 91 0.31 7.98 13.86
C LYS A 91 0.14 6.64 13.13
N ASP A 92 0.20 6.69 11.80
CA ASP A 92 -0.03 5.54 10.94
C ASP A 92 1.08 5.43 9.88
N GLY A 93 1.83 4.36 9.94
CA GLY A 93 2.94 4.14 9.02
C GLY A 93 2.53 3.69 7.62
N HIS A 94 1.24 3.39 7.42
CA HIS A 94 0.72 3.02 6.09
C HIS A 94 0.20 4.23 5.31
N THR A 95 0.00 5.37 5.97
CA THR A 95 -0.41 6.62 5.32
C THR A 95 0.79 7.49 5.06
N ASN A 96 1.23 7.54 3.80
CA ASN A 96 2.44 8.24 3.41
C ASN A 96 2.20 9.17 2.22
N LEU A 97 2.86 10.34 2.24
CA LEU A 97 2.99 11.23 1.09
C LEU A 97 4.29 10.88 0.36
N VAL A 98 4.23 10.74 -0.96
CA VAL A 98 5.37 10.38 -1.80
C VAL A 98 5.63 11.52 -2.79
N SER A 99 6.88 11.93 -2.88
CA SER A 99 7.38 12.87 -3.89
C SER A 99 8.50 12.25 -4.71
N GLY A 100 9.02 13.00 -5.70
CA GLY A 100 10.20 12.57 -6.44
C GLY A 100 11.52 12.60 -5.65
N TRP A 101 11.51 13.18 -4.45
CA TRP A 101 12.72 13.38 -3.62
C TRP A 101 12.58 12.82 -2.19
N ASP A 102 11.37 12.57 -1.69
CA ASP A 102 11.17 12.02 -0.34
C ASP A 102 9.85 11.29 -0.19
N VAL A 103 9.75 10.49 0.91
CA VAL A 103 8.54 9.82 1.38
C VAL A 103 8.34 10.17 2.84
N SER A 104 7.15 10.69 3.19
CA SER A 104 6.80 10.94 4.60
C SER A 104 6.79 9.64 5.40
N ARG A 105 7.17 9.70 6.69
CA ARG A 105 7.34 8.50 7.51
C ARG A 105 6.81 8.71 8.92
N TYR A 106 6.01 7.75 9.35
CA TYR A 106 5.70 7.54 10.76
C TYR A 106 5.95 6.07 11.10
N TRP A 107 7.20 5.71 11.39
CA TRP A 107 7.64 4.32 11.54
C TRP A 107 8.02 4.00 12.97
N ILE A 108 7.10 4.27 13.89
CA ILE A 108 7.36 4.06 15.32
C ILE A 108 7.55 2.57 15.66
N TRP A 109 7.03 1.64 14.86
CA TRP A 109 7.23 0.19 15.08
C TRP A 109 8.69 -0.23 14.95
N GLU A 110 9.52 0.50 14.21
CA GLU A 110 10.96 0.24 14.14
C GLU A 110 11.68 0.46 15.47
N GLN A 111 11.02 1.12 16.43
CA GLN A 111 11.56 1.33 17.78
C GLN A 111 11.37 0.12 18.68
N TYR A 112 10.53 -0.84 18.31
CA TYR A 112 10.32 -2.06 19.08
C TYR A 112 11.32 -3.14 18.67
N PRO A 113 11.87 -3.91 19.62
CA PRO A 113 12.73 -5.03 19.30
C PRO A 113 11.95 -6.06 18.46
N VAL A 114 12.58 -6.54 17.42
CA VAL A 114 12.02 -7.64 16.63
C VAL A 114 12.02 -8.92 17.46
N ASN A 115 10.93 -9.70 17.36
CA ASN A 115 10.79 -10.99 18.04
C ASN A 115 11.22 -12.18 17.17
N TYR A 116 11.93 -11.93 16.08
CA TYR A 116 12.44 -12.90 15.12
C TYR A 116 13.95 -12.73 14.95
N ASP A 117 14.72 -13.81 15.14
CA ASP A 117 16.16 -13.85 14.85
C ASP A 117 16.45 -15.00 13.90
N GLU A 118 16.75 -14.66 12.65
CA GLU A 118 17.04 -15.62 11.58
C GLU A 118 18.18 -16.57 11.94
N ARG A 119 19.22 -16.08 12.64
CA ARG A 119 20.37 -16.89 13.02
C ARG A 119 20.01 -17.98 14.03
N ILE A 120 19.09 -17.67 14.94
CA ILE A 120 18.57 -18.68 15.91
C ILE A 120 17.82 -19.77 15.17
N ILE A 121 16.97 -19.41 14.19
CA ILE A 121 16.23 -20.39 13.39
C ILE A 121 17.19 -21.24 12.57
N ASP A 122 18.13 -20.61 11.87
CA ASP A 122 19.09 -21.32 11.02
C ASP A 122 19.94 -22.31 11.82
N GLN A 123 20.44 -21.88 12.97
CA GLN A 123 21.34 -22.68 13.81
C GLN A 123 20.62 -23.78 14.57
N ASN A 124 19.53 -23.47 15.24
CA ASN A 124 18.93 -24.35 16.24
C ASN A 124 17.81 -25.23 15.69
N TYR A 125 17.20 -24.86 14.58
CA TYR A 125 16.04 -25.57 14.03
C TYR A 125 16.26 -26.11 12.62
N LEU A 126 17.03 -25.44 11.80
CA LEU A 126 17.33 -25.85 10.42
C LEU A 126 18.73 -26.50 10.28
N ALA A 127 19.59 -26.39 11.28
CA ALA A 127 20.99 -26.85 11.22
C ALA A 127 21.73 -26.33 9.98
N PHE A 128 21.37 -25.13 9.52
CA PHE A 128 21.82 -24.52 8.26
C PHE A 128 21.46 -25.26 6.97
N ASP A 129 20.60 -26.29 7.05
CA ASP A 129 20.09 -27.04 5.89
C ASP A 129 18.74 -26.45 5.42
N TYR A 130 18.82 -25.44 4.55
CA TYR A 130 17.66 -24.78 3.98
C TYR A 130 17.89 -24.38 2.53
N LYS A 131 16.79 -24.08 1.83
CA LYS A 131 16.78 -23.57 0.46
C LYS A 131 16.18 -22.17 0.43
N LYS A 132 16.56 -21.39 -0.59
CA LYS A 132 16.01 -20.04 -0.83
C LYS A 132 15.57 -19.89 -2.28
N THR A 133 14.43 -19.27 -2.53
CA THR A 133 13.95 -18.85 -3.84
C THR A 133 13.03 -17.65 -3.71
N CYS A 134 13.17 -16.62 -4.58
CA CYS A 134 12.25 -15.50 -4.70
C CYS A 134 11.69 -14.99 -3.35
N GLY A 135 12.55 -14.63 -2.41
CA GLY A 135 12.13 -14.12 -1.09
C GLY A 135 11.64 -15.18 -0.09
N VAL A 136 11.56 -16.45 -0.48
CA VAL A 136 11.17 -17.55 0.41
C VAL A 136 12.39 -18.33 0.86
N LYS A 137 12.53 -18.55 2.18
CA LYS A 137 13.41 -19.54 2.79
C LYS A 137 12.58 -20.73 3.24
N TYR A 138 13.03 -21.94 2.96
CA TYR A 138 12.30 -23.15 3.34
C TYR A 138 13.23 -24.33 3.61
N GLY A 139 12.77 -25.24 4.43
CA GLY A 139 13.53 -26.46 4.81
C GLY A 139 12.70 -27.35 5.73
N VAL A 140 13.34 -28.43 6.18
CA VAL A 140 12.74 -29.35 7.16
C VAL A 140 13.43 -29.13 8.50
N LEU A 141 12.65 -28.88 9.54
CA LEU A 141 13.16 -28.71 10.90
C LEU A 141 13.66 -30.04 11.43
N THR A 142 14.53 -29.99 12.44
CA THR A 142 15.13 -31.17 13.06
C THR A 142 14.14 -32.18 13.64
N ASN A 143 12.89 -31.77 13.87
CA ASN A 143 11.78 -32.61 14.34
C ASN A 143 10.80 -33.03 13.24
N ASN A 144 11.23 -32.96 11.96
CA ASN A 144 10.47 -33.33 10.76
C ASN A 144 9.22 -32.48 10.49
N TYR A 145 9.20 -31.21 10.93
CA TYR A 145 8.19 -30.25 10.50
C TYR A 145 8.70 -29.42 9.33
N GLY A 146 7.81 -29.09 8.40
CA GLY A 146 8.10 -28.17 7.31
C GLY A 146 8.23 -26.73 7.83
N TYR A 147 9.24 -26.02 7.34
CA TYR A 147 9.43 -24.60 7.63
C TYR A 147 9.42 -23.81 6.35
N MET A 148 8.62 -22.76 6.32
CA MET A 148 8.61 -21.78 5.23
C MET A 148 8.54 -20.37 5.83
N HIS A 149 9.46 -19.51 5.42
CA HIS A 149 9.49 -18.11 5.79
C HIS A 149 9.48 -17.23 4.55
N TYR A 150 8.50 -16.37 4.46
CA TYR A 150 8.36 -15.34 3.41
C TYR A 150 8.45 -13.98 4.11
N GLY A 151 9.59 -13.31 3.94
CA GLY A 151 9.96 -12.15 4.75
C GLY A 151 9.17 -10.89 4.47
N ASP A 152 8.75 -10.71 3.23
CA ASP A 152 7.90 -9.60 2.81
C ASP A 152 7.13 -9.97 1.53
N PHE A 153 6.08 -9.19 1.24
CA PHE A 153 5.22 -9.40 0.07
C PHE A 153 5.59 -8.53 -1.14
N SER A 154 6.75 -7.89 -1.12
CA SER A 154 7.21 -7.03 -2.22
C SER A 154 7.76 -7.82 -3.42
N VAL A 155 8.19 -9.05 -3.19
CA VAL A 155 8.73 -9.96 -4.19
C VAL A 155 7.79 -11.14 -4.39
N GLY A 156 7.33 -11.39 -5.61
CA GLY A 156 6.51 -12.56 -5.91
C GLY A 156 7.30 -13.87 -5.72
N ILE A 157 6.61 -14.95 -5.31
CA ILE A 157 7.23 -16.27 -5.12
C ILE A 157 7.75 -16.86 -6.43
N GLY A 158 7.20 -16.44 -7.57
CA GLY A 158 7.53 -16.96 -8.90
C GLY A 158 6.73 -18.22 -9.27
N GLU A 159 6.50 -18.39 -10.57
CA GLU A 159 5.74 -19.52 -11.11
C GLU A 159 6.45 -20.85 -10.83
N GLY A 160 5.72 -21.85 -10.38
CA GLY A 160 6.22 -23.18 -10.06
C GLY A 160 7.05 -23.30 -8.78
N ASN A 161 7.50 -22.20 -8.19
CA ASN A 161 8.31 -22.26 -6.97
C ASN A 161 7.53 -22.79 -5.77
N LEU A 162 6.25 -22.43 -5.64
CA LEU A 162 5.41 -22.93 -4.57
C LEU A 162 5.24 -24.45 -4.65
N ASP A 163 5.01 -25.00 -5.84
CA ASP A 163 4.89 -26.44 -6.05
C ASP A 163 6.19 -27.17 -5.69
N ALA A 164 7.35 -26.59 -6.06
CA ALA A 164 8.66 -27.14 -5.71
C ALA A 164 8.89 -27.11 -4.18
N ILE A 165 8.51 -26.03 -3.50
CA ILE A 165 8.57 -25.92 -2.03
C ILE A 165 7.68 -26.99 -1.39
N MET A 166 6.44 -27.08 -1.82
CA MET A 166 5.46 -28.04 -1.28
C MET A 166 5.90 -29.49 -1.51
N SER A 167 6.55 -29.79 -2.65
CA SER A 167 7.10 -31.11 -2.93
C SER A 167 8.21 -31.51 -1.93
N VAL A 168 9.03 -30.55 -1.49
CA VAL A 168 10.07 -30.79 -0.46
C VAL A 168 9.44 -31.03 0.90
N LEU A 169 8.36 -30.30 1.24
CA LEU A 169 7.71 -30.35 2.55
C LEU A 169 6.64 -31.46 2.66
N ALA A 170 6.26 -32.10 1.56
CA ALA A 170 5.16 -33.06 1.50
C ALA A 170 5.33 -34.31 2.40
N SER A 171 6.56 -34.63 2.81
CA SER A 171 6.85 -35.78 3.68
C SER A 171 7.01 -35.40 5.15
N CYS A 172 6.79 -34.15 5.50
CA CYS A 172 6.86 -33.69 6.88
C CYS A 172 5.60 -34.06 7.68
N ASP A 173 5.72 -34.09 9.00
CA ASP A 173 4.61 -34.41 9.91
C ASP A 173 3.65 -33.20 10.10
N GLY A 174 4.04 -32.01 9.65
CA GLY A 174 3.27 -30.77 9.69
C GLY A 174 4.02 -29.61 9.06
#